data_ca11a114bcff5bcc78a1711593669cea
#
_entry.id   ca11a114bcff5bcc78a1711593669cea
#
_cell.length_a   1.000
_cell.length_b   1.000
_cell.length_c   1.000
_cell.angle_alpha   90.00
_cell.angle_beta   90.00
_cell.angle_gamma   90.00
#
_symmetry.space_group_name_H-M   'P 1'
#
loop_
_entity.id
_entity.type
_entity.pdbx_description
1 polymer ?
#
loop_
_entity_poly.entity_id
_entity_poly.type
_entity_poly.pdbx_seq_one_letter_code
_entity_poly.pdbx_strand_id
1 'polypeptide(L)'
;MAAGVAKVRGEERAVGGRDWAWGFHWFIVLVAVVGACWPALARGATPNLVIILCDDLGYGDLGCYGNEKIKTPNLDRLAREGVRFTDFYAGGAQCTPSRAGMLTGRYPARFGLTFSLMTNAGAGIPASEILLPQLLRQRGYATFLAGKWHLGDQPKFHPMKHGFEHFEGLLRGHDTEPRAYWRDDRIIDKEAELTTLTQRYVGAATRFISEQARAKRPFFLMLAHTSPHTPLAPGAAFRGKSAGGAYGDCVEEIDDSVGRVLEALKTSGVDDNTLVFFASDNGPFVGKDGQGGSTGRLRAGKFSTYEGGIRVPAIFWFPSGAKARVESRPAILLDIFPTFVSLAGAALPVDRAIDGKDLSPLLLEQKPGDARTLYFYFQDELQACRSGDWKLKVGKEATELFDLSKDPAEAHDLSQANLGVVARLRSEMKAFERSISN
;
A
#
# COMPACT_ATOMS: atom_id res chain seq x y z
N MET A 1 -82.34 -14.99 -15.47
CA MET A 1 -82.88 -15.85 -16.52
C MET A 1 -81.77 -16.84 -16.83
N ALA A 2 -81.87 -18.01 -16.26
CA ALA A 2 -82.40 -19.23 -16.80
C ALA A 2 -81.48 -19.80 -17.89
N ALA A 3 -80.79 -20.82 -17.51
CA ALA A 3 -80.94 -22.25 -17.74
C ALA A 3 -80.17 -22.68 -19.00
N GLY A 4 -79.48 -23.76 -19.07
CA GLY A 4 -79.82 -25.11 -18.72
C GLY A 4 -78.71 -26.13 -18.94
N VAL A 5 -78.90 -27.14 -18.23
CA VAL A 5 -78.25 -28.42 -18.06
C VAL A 5 -78.30 -29.29 -19.30
N ALA A 6 -77.30 -30.13 -19.57
CA ALA A 6 -77.50 -31.44 -20.14
C ALA A 6 -76.35 -32.39 -19.80
N LYS A 7 -76.69 -33.47 -19.17
CA LYS A 7 -75.99 -34.65 -18.74
C LYS A 7 -76.28 -35.81 -19.69
N VAL A 8 -75.31 -36.52 -20.22
CA VAL A 8 -75.55 -37.86 -20.80
C VAL A 8 -74.48 -38.81 -20.29
N ARG A 9 -75.01 -39.97 -19.84
CA ARG A 9 -74.34 -41.17 -19.31
C ARG A 9 -73.98 -42.19 -20.39
N GLY A 10 -73.07 -43.06 -20.01
CA GLY A 10 -73.02 -44.48 -20.43
C GLY A 10 -71.85 -44.78 -21.31
N GLU A 11 -71.13 -45.85 -21.26
CA GLU A 11 -71.30 -47.16 -20.63
C GLU A 11 -69.97 -47.87 -20.60
N GLU A 12 -69.76 -48.73 -19.62
CA GLU A 12 -68.64 -49.64 -19.39
C GLU A 12 -68.50 -50.68 -20.56
N ARG A 13 -67.28 -51.03 -20.91
CA ARG A 13 -66.87 -52.40 -21.17
C ARG A 13 -65.42 -52.66 -20.79
N ALA A 14 -65.26 -53.62 -19.89
CA ALA A 14 -64.00 -54.23 -19.52
C ALA A 14 -63.61 -55.32 -20.52
N VAL A 15 -62.34 -55.44 -20.85
CA VAL A 15 -61.71 -56.73 -21.27
C VAL A 15 -60.17 -56.61 -21.01
N GLY A 16 -59.68 -57.46 -20.14
CA GLY A 16 -58.54 -58.35 -20.27
C GLY A 16 -57.12 -57.80 -20.31
N GLY A 17 -56.51 -57.91 -19.20
CA GLY A 17 -55.17 -58.35 -18.83
C GLY A 17 -53.98 -58.29 -19.76
N ARG A 18 -52.92 -57.72 -19.27
CA ARG A 18 -51.57 -58.34 -19.21
C ARG A 18 -50.58 -57.41 -18.51
N ASP A 19 -49.96 -57.99 -17.50
CA ASP A 19 -48.88 -57.39 -16.71
C ASP A 19 -47.70 -56.97 -17.55
N TRP A 20 -47.29 -55.69 -17.42
CA TRP A 20 -45.95 -55.24 -17.69
C TRP A 20 -45.55 -54.20 -16.62
N ALA A 21 -44.79 -54.72 -15.66
CA ALA A 21 -44.08 -53.86 -14.69
C ALA A 21 -42.98 -53.02 -15.39
N TRP A 22 -43.18 -51.74 -15.50
CA TRP A 22 -42.13 -50.81 -15.83
C TRP A 22 -41.82 -49.97 -14.62
N GLY A 23 -40.62 -50.26 -14.01
CA GLY A 23 -40.09 -49.52 -12.90
C GLY A 23 -39.82 -48.07 -13.26
N PHE A 24 -40.41 -47.16 -12.52
CA PHE A 24 -40.05 -45.76 -12.53
C PHE A 24 -38.65 -45.61 -11.87
N HIS A 25 -37.61 -45.52 -12.69
CA HIS A 25 -36.30 -45.09 -12.24
C HIS A 25 -36.32 -43.57 -12.10
N TRP A 26 -36.33 -43.11 -10.88
CA TRP A 26 -36.01 -41.74 -10.52
C TRP A 26 -34.54 -41.49 -10.80
N PHE A 27 -34.24 -40.82 -11.95
CA PHE A 27 -32.93 -40.26 -12.16
C PHE A 27 -32.77 -39.07 -11.24
N ILE A 28 -32.16 -39.31 -10.07
CA ILE A 28 -31.59 -38.22 -9.24
C ILE A 28 -30.37 -37.73 -10.01
N VAL A 29 -30.50 -36.61 -10.69
CA VAL A 29 -29.37 -35.87 -11.22
C VAL A 29 -28.65 -35.23 -10.02
N LEU A 30 -27.64 -35.92 -9.53
CA LEU A 30 -26.66 -35.36 -8.59
C LEU A 30 -25.82 -34.34 -9.39
N VAL A 31 -26.20 -33.07 -9.33
CA VAL A 31 -25.31 -31.98 -9.74
C VAL A 31 -24.17 -31.95 -8.73
N ALA A 32 -23.10 -32.66 -9.05
CA ALA A 32 -21.84 -32.51 -8.33
C ALA A 32 -21.33 -31.10 -8.62
N VAL A 33 -21.57 -30.19 -7.69
CA VAL A 33 -20.84 -28.93 -7.61
C VAL A 33 -19.40 -29.30 -7.33
N VAL A 34 -18.61 -29.45 -8.36
CA VAL A 34 -17.15 -29.51 -8.25
C VAL A 34 -16.70 -28.10 -7.83
N GLY A 35 -16.86 -27.83 -6.55
CA GLY A 35 -16.10 -26.74 -5.92
C GLY A 35 -14.65 -27.06 -6.16
N ALA A 36 -13.99 -26.24 -6.99
CA ALA A 36 -12.54 -26.26 -7.14
C ALA A 36 -11.95 -26.11 -5.75
N CYS A 37 -11.63 -27.24 -5.10
CA CYS A 37 -10.75 -27.28 -3.95
C CYS A 37 -9.38 -26.83 -4.46
N TRP A 38 -9.14 -25.53 -4.42
CA TRP A 38 -7.79 -25.01 -4.37
C TRP A 38 -7.09 -25.75 -3.23
N PRO A 39 -5.93 -26.36 -3.45
CA PRO A 39 -5.22 -26.96 -2.34
C PRO A 39 -5.05 -25.88 -1.28
N ALA A 40 -5.70 -26.04 -0.15
CA ALA A 40 -5.39 -25.27 1.05
C ALA A 40 -3.94 -25.60 1.35
N LEU A 41 -2.99 -24.76 0.90
CA LEU A 41 -1.69 -24.69 1.51
C LEU A 41 -1.95 -24.76 3.01
N ALA A 42 -1.27 -25.69 3.69
CA ALA A 42 -1.38 -25.82 5.13
C ALA A 42 -1.36 -24.40 5.71
N ARG A 43 -2.53 -23.86 6.08
CA ARG A 43 -2.65 -22.50 6.54
C ARG A 43 -1.93 -22.43 7.86
N GLY A 44 -0.67 -22.02 7.83
CA GLY A 44 -0.01 -21.45 8.98
C GLY A 44 -0.93 -20.38 9.59
N ALA A 45 -0.69 -20.03 10.83
CA ALA A 45 -1.44 -18.98 11.50
C ALA A 45 -1.46 -17.70 10.61
N THR A 46 -2.61 -17.04 10.54
CA THR A 46 -2.77 -15.75 9.83
C THR A 46 -1.64 -14.78 10.22
N PRO A 47 -0.85 -14.26 9.27
CA PRO A 47 0.33 -13.46 9.59
C PRO A 47 -0.05 -12.12 10.20
N ASN A 48 0.77 -11.60 11.09
CA ASN A 48 0.73 -10.20 11.45
C ASN A 48 1.27 -9.36 10.30
N LEU A 49 0.75 -8.14 10.15
CA LEU A 49 1.08 -7.24 9.06
C LEU A 49 1.57 -5.91 9.63
N VAL A 50 2.77 -5.51 9.26
CA VAL A 50 3.39 -4.25 9.72
C VAL A 50 3.81 -3.43 8.52
N ILE A 51 3.39 -2.17 8.47
CA ILE A 51 3.90 -1.14 7.57
C ILE A 51 4.75 -0.17 8.38
N ILE A 52 5.97 0.09 7.92
CA ILE A 52 6.82 1.19 8.40
C ILE A 52 6.99 2.14 7.22
N LEU A 53 6.35 3.31 7.29
CA LEU A 53 6.33 4.29 6.21
C LEU A 53 7.05 5.56 6.64
N CYS A 54 8.04 5.99 5.86
CA CYS A 54 8.73 7.26 6.05
C CYS A 54 8.08 8.37 5.23
N ASP A 55 8.35 9.61 5.62
CA ASP A 55 7.87 10.83 4.98
C ASP A 55 9.05 11.54 4.31
N ASP A 56 9.06 11.61 2.97
CA ASP A 56 10.14 12.22 2.17
C ASP A 56 11.52 11.53 2.25
N LEU A 57 11.58 10.22 2.52
CA LEU A 57 12.87 9.50 2.52
C LEU A 57 13.31 9.23 1.08
N GLY A 58 14.53 9.63 0.76
CA GLY A 58 15.11 9.46 -0.57
C GLY A 58 15.53 8.03 -0.90
N TYR A 59 15.52 7.71 -2.20
CA TYR A 59 15.99 6.42 -2.71
C TYR A 59 17.45 6.14 -2.34
N GLY A 60 18.29 7.18 -2.32
CA GLY A 60 19.71 7.09 -2.01
C GLY A 60 20.08 7.31 -0.54
N ASP A 61 19.14 7.23 0.39
CA ASP A 61 19.40 7.59 1.81
C ASP A 61 19.77 6.42 2.71
N LEU A 62 19.59 5.17 2.25
CA LEU A 62 19.89 3.97 3.02
C LEU A 62 21.18 3.30 2.57
N GLY A 63 21.91 2.66 3.51
CA GLY A 63 23.13 1.92 3.21
C GLY A 63 22.92 0.83 2.14
N CYS A 64 21.84 0.05 2.25
CA CYS A 64 21.46 -0.97 1.25
C CYS A 64 21.03 -0.42 -0.12
N TYR A 65 20.88 0.92 -0.25
CA TYR A 65 20.67 1.63 -1.51
C TYR A 65 21.87 2.51 -1.91
N GLY A 66 23.01 2.36 -1.23
CA GLY A 66 24.29 2.96 -1.61
C GLY A 66 24.70 4.21 -0.84
N ASN A 67 24.02 4.57 0.26
CA ASN A 67 24.48 5.66 1.12
C ASN A 67 25.67 5.24 1.98
N GLU A 68 26.75 6.00 1.93
CA GLU A 68 27.97 5.73 2.70
C GLU A 68 28.04 6.56 3.99
N LYS A 69 27.28 7.66 4.08
CA LYS A 69 27.33 8.64 5.19
C LYS A 69 26.33 8.35 6.30
N ILE A 70 25.12 7.98 5.92
CA ILE A 70 24.02 7.69 6.85
C ILE A 70 24.07 6.22 7.25
N LYS A 71 24.06 5.92 8.53
CA LYS A 71 24.18 4.54 9.04
C LYS A 71 22.79 3.95 9.27
N THR A 72 22.45 2.90 8.51
CA THR A 72 21.15 2.23 8.59
C THR A 72 21.28 0.73 8.82
N PRO A 73 21.97 0.28 9.88
CA PRO A 73 22.30 -1.15 10.06
C PRO A 73 21.08 -2.06 10.22
N ASN A 74 19.97 -1.58 10.80
CA ASN A 74 18.75 -2.35 10.96
C ASN A 74 18.01 -2.50 9.63
N LEU A 75 17.90 -1.44 8.84
CA LEU A 75 17.33 -1.46 7.49
C LEU A 75 18.20 -2.27 6.52
N ASP A 76 19.54 -2.17 6.64
CA ASP A 76 20.46 -2.97 5.84
C ASP A 76 20.33 -4.48 6.18
N ARG A 77 20.10 -4.82 7.45
CA ARG A 77 19.78 -6.19 7.87
C ARG A 77 18.44 -6.63 7.29
N LEU A 78 17.39 -5.80 7.40
CA LEU A 78 16.07 -6.08 6.85
C LEU A 78 16.16 -6.37 5.34
N ALA A 79 16.94 -5.57 4.60
CA ALA A 79 17.18 -5.75 3.16
C ALA A 79 17.96 -7.04 2.84
N ARG A 80 18.93 -7.40 3.66
CA ARG A 80 19.75 -8.62 3.50
C ARG A 80 18.93 -9.88 3.79
N GLU A 81 18.03 -9.83 4.75
CA GLU A 81 17.22 -10.97 5.20
C GLU A 81 15.88 -11.06 4.46
N GLY A 82 15.46 -10.01 3.75
CA GLY A 82 14.18 -9.88 3.08
C GLY A 82 14.27 -9.70 1.56
N VAL A 83 13.20 -9.20 0.96
CA VAL A 83 13.12 -8.86 -0.46
C VAL A 83 13.28 -7.35 -0.62
N ARG A 84 14.43 -6.92 -1.14
CA ARG A 84 14.73 -5.52 -1.42
C ARG A 84 14.36 -5.20 -2.87
N PHE A 85 13.42 -4.29 -3.07
CA PHE A 85 13.05 -3.83 -4.40
C PHE A 85 13.98 -2.73 -4.89
N THR A 86 14.38 -2.80 -6.17
CA THR A 86 15.08 -1.72 -6.85
C THR A 86 14.14 -0.81 -7.63
N ASP A 87 12.96 -1.30 -7.98
CA ASP A 87 11.96 -0.63 -8.82
C ASP A 87 10.60 -0.57 -8.13
N PHE A 88 10.56 0.08 -6.95
CA PHE A 88 9.33 0.29 -6.21
C PHE A 88 8.89 1.76 -6.28
N TYR A 89 7.60 1.99 -6.50
CA TYR A 89 7.06 3.32 -6.77
C TYR A 89 6.08 3.78 -5.71
N ALA A 90 6.10 5.08 -5.44
CA ALA A 90 5.09 5.78 -4.68
C ALA A 90 3.75 5.83 -5.43
N GLY A 91 2.66 5.96 -4.71
CA GLY A 91 1.32 6.14 -5.29
C GLY A 91 1.08 7.53 -5.89
N GLY A 92 2.00 8.46 -5.66
CA GLY A 92 2.02 9.82 -6.17
C GLY A 92 3.32 10.51 -5.76
N ALA A 93 3.60 11.69 -6.35
CA ALA A 93 4.81 12.46 -6.04
C ALA A 93 4.67 13.34 -4.77
N GLN A 94 3.71 13.01 -3.91
CA GLN A 94 3.37 13.74 -2.67
C GLN A 94 2.75 12.81 -1.62
N CYS A 95 2.80 13.21 -0.35
CA CYS A 95 2.39 12.42 0.81
C CYS A 95 0.92 11.94 0.75
N THR A 96 -0.06 12.84 0.67
CA THR A 96 -1.48 12.47 0.74
C THR A 96 -1.90 11.50 -0.36
N PRO A 97 -1.63 11.74 -1.67
CA PRO A 97 -2.00 10.78 -2.71
C PRO A 97 -1.31 9.42 -2.52
N SER A 98 -0.05 9.38 -2.16
CA SER A 98 0.64 8.12 -1.92
C SER A 98 0.03 7.31 -0.78
N ARG A 99 -0.25 7.95 0.36
CA ARG A 99 -0.87 7.31 1.53
C ARG A 99 -2.29 6.83 1.22
N ALA A 100 -3.08 7.64 0.50
CA ALA A 100 -4.42 7.27 0.06
C ALA A 100 -4.38 6.08 -0.90
N GLY A 101 -3.51 6.11 -1.90
CA GLY A 101 -3.32 5.01 -2.85
C GLY A 101 -2.91 3.70 -2.18
N MET A 102 -1.97 3.75 -1.22
CA MET A 102 -1.52 2.58 -0.46
C MET A 102 -2.66 1.94 0.35
N LEU A 103 -3.48 2.76 1.01
CA LEU A 103 -4.53 2.26 1.89
C LEU A 103 -5.81 1.83 1.16
N THR A 104 -6.01 2.24 -0.09
CA THR A 104 -7.20 1.90 -0.90
C THR A 104 -6.91 0.91 -2.04
N GLY A 105 -5.64 0.78 -2.46
CA GLY A 105 -5.24 0.02 -3.64
C GLY A 105 -5.66 0.66 -4.96
N ARG A 106 -6.04 1.93 -4.95
CA ARG A 106 -6.59 2.68 -6.08
C ARG A 106 -5.78 3.94 -6.36
N TYR A 107 -5.67 4.33 -7.63
CA TYR A 107 -5.09 5.64 -7.93
C TYR A 107 -5.96 6.76 -7.33
N PRO A 108 -5.33 7.70 -6.60
CA PRO A 108 -6.07 8.80 -5.94
C PRO A 108 -6.89 9.68 -6.90
N ALA A 109 -6.54 9.71 -8.17
CA ALA A 109 -7.32 10.38 -9.21
C ALA A 109 -8.76 9.83 -9.35
N ARG A 110 -9.02 8.56 -8.94
CA ARG A 110 -10.38 7.96 -8.96
C ARG A 110 -11.33 8.57 -7.93
N PHE A 111 -10.81 9.24 -6.92
CA PHE A 111 -11.61 9.83 -5.83
C PHE A 111 -11.16 11.25 -5.45
N GLY A 112 -10.42 11.93 -6.35
CA GLY A 112 -10.12 13.35 -6.25
C GLY A 112 -9.13 13.75 -5.14
N LEU A 113 -8.23 12.85 -4.71
CA LEU A 113 -7.24 13.14 -3.66
C LEU A 113 -5.81 13.14 -4.23
N THR A 114 -5.57 13.96 -5.25
CA THR A 114 -4.38 13.98 -6.09
C THR A 114 -3.27 14.94 -5.61
N PHE A 115 -3.52 15.72 -4.55
CA PHE A 115 -2.57 16.67 -3.97
C PHE A 115 -2.46 16.51 -2.45
N SER A 116 -1.36 17.00 -1.88
CA SER A 116 -1.20 17.01 -0.41
C SER A 116 -2.16 17.99 0.24
N LEU A 117 -2.84 17.51 1.27
CA LEU A 117 -3.80 18.31 2.03
C LEU A 117 -3.06 19.37 2.84
N MET A 118 -3.44 20.60 2.61
CA MET A 118 -3.05 21.74 3.44
C MET A 118 -3.92 21.82 4.68
N THR A 119 -3.46 22.53 5.69
CA THR A 119 -4.22 22.78 6.93
C THR A 119 -5.61 23.33 6.62
N ASN A 120 -6.63 22.78 7.27
CA ASN A 120 -8.03 23.21 7.12
C ASN A 120 -8.56 23.15 5.68
N ALA A 121 -8.02 22.29 4.84
CA ALA A 121 -8.46 22.14 3.45
C ALA A 121 -9.94 21.72 3.30
N GLY A 122 -10.57 21.25 4.39
CA GLY A 122 -11.95 20.75 4.37
C GLY A 122 -12.12 19.44 3.61
N ALA A 123 -11.04 18.99 2.96
CA ALA A 123 -10.94 17.77 2.17
C ALA A 123 -10.29 16.64 2.96
N GLY A 124 -10.49 15.42 2.52
CA GLY A 124 -9.88 14.21 3.09
C GLY A 124 -10.37 12.98 2.37
N ILE A 125 -9.96 11.83 2.86
CA ILE A 125 -10.33 10.54 2.27
C ILE A 125 -11.87 10.40 2.25
N PRO A 126 -12.50 10.15 1.09
CA PRO A 126 -13.94 10.00 1.01
C PRO A 126 -14.43 8.81 1.84
N ALA A 127 -15.58 8.98 2.51
CA ALA A 127 -16.19 7.90 3.28
C ALA A 127 -16.65 6.71 2.41
N SER A 128 -16.79 6.92 1.10
CA SER A 128 -17.08 5.86 0.13
C SER A 128 -15.88 4.95 -0.13
N GLU A 129 -14.64 5.40 0.15
CA GLU A 129 -13.47 4.54 -0.05
C GLU A 129 -13.35 3.51 1.08
N ILE A 130 -12.98 2.28 0.67
CA ILE A 130 -12.72 1.17 1.59
C ILE A 130 -11.21 1.10 1.81
N LEU A 131 -10.78 1.27 3.05
CA LEU A 131 -9.38 1.23 3.41
C LEU A 131 -8.98 -0.14 3.95
N LEU A 132 -7.71 -0.48 3.77
CA LEU A 132 -7.11 -1.74 4.20
C LEU A 132 -7.48 -2.14 5.63
N PRO A 133 -7.39 -1.28 6.67
CA PRO A 133 -7.71 -1.69 8.03
C PRO A 133 -9.18 -2.08 8.20
N GLN A 134 -10.12 -1.57 7.39
CA GLN A 134 -11.53 -2.00 7.45
C GLN A 134 -11.69 -3.47 7.06
N LEU A 135 -11.01 -3.92 6.00
CA LEU A 135 -11.07 -5.31 5.55
C LEU A 135 -10.33 -6.25 6.52
N LEU A 136 -9.19 -5.80 7.06
CA LEU A 136 -8.43 -6.58 8.03
C LEU A 136 -9.21 -6.79 9.34
N ARG A 137 -9.93 -5.77 9.82
CA ARG A 137 -10.83 -5.92 10.98
C ARG A 137 -11.90 -7.00 10.79
N GLN A 138 -12.46 -7.11 9.59
CA GLN A 138 -13.44 -8.16 9.26
C GLN A 138 -12.82 -9.57 9.37
N ARG A 139 -11.48 -9.66 9.34
CA ARG A 139 -10.71 -10.89 9.55
C ARG A 139 -10.20 -11.07 10.99
N GLY A 140 -10.67 -10.22 11.92
CA GLY A 140 -10.32 -10.30 13.34
C GLY A 140 -9.01 -9.60 13.72
N TYR A 141 -8.35 -8.90 12.79
CA TYR A 141 -7.14 -8.14 13.12
C TYR A 141 -7.42 -7.01 14.11
N ALA A 142 -6.53 -6.83 15.08
CA ALA A 142 -6.37 -5.57 15.76
C ALA A 142 -5.66 -4.58 14.82
N THR A 143 -6.13 -3.35 14.74
CA THR A 143 -5.59 -2.38 13.77
C THR A 143 -5.15 -1.10 14.47
N PHE A 144 -3.90 -0.70 14.24
CA PHE A 144 -3.32 0.47 14.88
C PHE A 144 -2.52 1.32 13.89
N LEU A 145 -2.75 2.63 13.94
CA LEU A 145 -1.92 3.64 13.30
C LEU A 145 -1.13 4.41 14.35
N ALA A 146 0.20 4.32 14.30
CA ALA A 146 1.12 5.14 15.08
C ALA A 146 1.82 6.14 14.15
N GLY A 147 1.62 7.45 14.33
CA GLY A 147 2.28 8.49 13.55
C GLY A 147 1.38 9.35 12.67
N LYS A 148 1.85 9.71 11.48
CA LYS A 148 1.21 10.65 10.55
C LYS A 148 0.06 10.00 9.78
N TRP A 149 -1.15 10.61 9.89
CA TRP A 149 -2.30 10.22 9.07
C TRP A 149 -2.32 10.88 7.69
N HIS A 150 -2.47 12.18 7.64
CA HIS A 150 -2.45 13.06 6.46
C HIS A 150 -3.51 12.76 5.37
N LEU A 151 -4.65 12.17 5.77
CA LEU A 151 -5.81 11.94 4.89
C LEU A 151 -7.06 12.69 5.32
N GLY A 152 -6.87 13.84 5.97
CA GLY A 152 -7.92 14.74 6.45
C GLY A 152 -7.89 14.92 7.97
N ASP A 153 -8.21 16.14 8.41
CA ASP A 153 -8.09 16.57 9.80
C ASP A 153 -9.44 16.87 10.48
N GLN A 154 -10.54 16.77 9.73
CA GLN A 154 -11.87 16.90 10.30
C GLN A 154 -12.32 15.58 10.96
N PRO A 155 -13.24 15.61 11.94
CA PRO A 155 -13.70 14.42 12.67
C PRO A 155 -14.18 13.27 11.77
N LYS A 156 -14.80 13.58 10.62
CA LYS A 156 -15.27 12.58 9.64
C LYS A 156 -14.14 11.83 8.93
N PHE A 157 -12.93 12.40 8.89
CA PHE A 157 -11.74 11.82 8.26
C PHE A 157 -10.79 11.15 9.26
N HIS A 158 -11.17 11.12 10.54
CA HIS A 158 -10.32 10.56 11.59
C HIS A 158 -10.00 9.08 11.31
N PRO A 159 -8.76 8.59 11.54
CA PRO A 159 -8.35 7.21 11.24
C PRO A 159 -9.30 6.15 11.78
N MET A 160 -9.84 6.35 12.99
CA MET A 160 -10.78 5.41 13.60
C MET A 160 -12.13 5.31 12.86
N LYS A 161 -12.49 6.28 12.03
CA LYS A 161 -13.65 6.22 11.13
C LYS A 161 -13.38 5.40 9.88
N HIS A 162 -12.10 5.12 9.61
CA HIS A 162 -11.60 4.42 8.42
C HIS A 162 -10.95 3.08 8.75
N GLY A 163 -11.32 2.46 9.87
CA GLY A 163 -11.01 1.07 10.20
C GLY A 163 -9.86 0.85 11.17
N PHE A 164 -9.12 1.87 11.59
CA PHE A 164 -8.19 1.71 12.70
C PHE A 164 -8.95 1.65 14.02
N GLU A 165 -8.67 0.63 14.86
CA GLU A 165 -9.23 0.52 16.20
C GLU A 165 -8.56 1.49 17.16
N HIS A 166 -7.25 1.72 16.95
CA HIS A 166 -6.45 2.63 17.74
C HIS A 166 -5.64 3.58 16.85
N PHE A 167 -5.40 4.77 17.36
CA PHE A 167 -4.59 5.80 16.74
C PHE A 167 -3.75 6.52 17.80
N GLU A 168 -2.46 6.68 17.54
CA GLU A 168 -1.61 7.56 18.35
C GLU A 168 -0.67 8.35 17.43
N GLY A 169 -0.86 9.68 17.30
CA GLY A 169 -0.07 10.47 16.39
C GLY A 169 -0.68 11.81 15.98
N LEU A 170 -0.32 12.27 14.77
CA LEU A 170 -0.74 13.54 14.19
C LEU A 170 -1.71 13.31 13.01
N LEU A 171 -2.81 14.06 12.97
CA LEU A 171 -3.74 14.03 11.82
C LEU A 171 -3.16 14.70 10.59
N ARG A 172 -2.19 15.59 10.76
CA ARG A 172 -1.53 16.41 9.72
C ARG A 172 -0.04 16.11 9.61
N GLY A 173 0.69 16.86 8.77
CA GLY A 173 2.14 16.95 8.82
C GLY A 173 2.62 17.60 10.12
N HIS A 174 3.84 17.29 10.53
CA HIS A 174 4.43 17.89 11.74
C HIS A 174 4.97 19.32 11.51
N ASP A 175 4.98 19.76 10.27
CA ASP A 175 5.27 21.12 9.81
C ASP A 175 4.06 22.08 9.98
N THR A 176 2.94 21.58 10.49
CA THR A 176 1.69 22.31 10.65
C THR A 176 1.39 22.55 12.12
N GLU A 177 1.18 23.80 12.52
CA GLU A 177 0.76 24.19 13.89
C GLU A 177 -0.75 24.39 13.99
N PRO A 178 -1.36 24.13 15.18
CA PRO A 178 -0.78 23.44 16.33
C PRO A 178 -0.56 21.95 16.05
N ARG A 179 0.52 21.39 16.59
CA ARG A 179 0.87 19.96 16.46
C ARG A 179 0.14 19.11 17.49
N ALA A 180 -1.17 19.08 17.39
CA ALA A 180 -2.01 18.32 18.29
C ALA A 180 -1.73 16.81 18.18
N TYR A 181 -1.20 16.21 19.25
CA TYR A 181 -0.93 14.79 19.35
C TYR A 181 -2.12 14.07 19.95
N TRP A 182 -2.62 13.11 19.22
CA TRP A 182 -3.81 12.36 19.56
C TRP A 182 -3.46 10.99 20.14
N ARG A 183 -4.32 10.51 21.05
CA ARG A 183 -4.44 9.08 21.37
C ARG A 183 -5.92 8.73 21.23
N ASP A 184 -6.19 7.80 20.31
CA ASP A 184 -7.53 7.48 19.86
C ASP A 184 -8.28 8.76 19.42
N ASP A 185 -9.40 9.07 20.01
CA ASP A 185 -10.24 10.23 19.70
C ASP A 185 -9.94 11.47 20.57
N ARG A 186 -8.84 11.47 21.34
CA ARG A 186 -8.49 12.52 22.30
C ARG A 186 -7.16 13.17 22.01
N ILE A 187 -7.12 14.48 22.09
CA ILE A 187 -5.86 15.23 22.11
C ILE A 187 -5.25 15.08 23.51
N ILE A 188 -4.06 14.46 23.59
CA ILE A 188 -3.32 14.26 24.83
C ILE A 188 -2.15 15.24 24.98
N ASP A 189 -1.83 15.97 23.90
CA ASP A 189 -0.81 17.01 23.91
C ASP A 189 -1.18 18.00 22.80
N LYS A 190 -1.38 19.28 23.15
CA LYS A 190 -1.86 20.29 22.21
C LYS A 190 -0.78 20.81 21.25
N GLU A 191 0.48 20.72 21.70
CA GLU A 191 1.64 21.20 20.93
C GLU A 191 2.83 20.26 21.17
N ALA A 192 2.82 19.12 20.45
CA ALA A 192 3.83 18.09 20.63
C ALA A 192 5.23 18.58 20.21
N GLU A 193 6.20 18.31 21.08
CA GLU A 193 7.60 18.60 20.82
C GLU A 193 8.13 17.71 19.68
N LEU A 194 8.61 18.33 18.58
CA LEU A 194 9.05 17.64 17.37
C LEU A 194 10.10 16.56 17.62
N THR A 195 11.08 16.88 18.48
CA THR A 195 12.21 15.99 18.80
C THR A 195 11.80 14.72 19.54
N THR A 196 10.54 14.61 19.96
CA THR A 196 10.01 13.45 20.68
C THR A 196 9.14 12.53 19.81
N LEU A 197 8.74 12.98 18.62
CA LEU A 197 7.71 12.31 17.82
C LEU A 197 8.08 10.88 17.43
N THR A 198 9.28 10.67 16.88
CA THR A 198 9.74 9.33 16.48
C THR A 198 9.72 8.35 17.64
N GLN A 199 10.21 8.80 18.82
CA GLN A 199 10.24 7.98 20.03
C GLN A 199 8.85 7.68 20.59
N ARG A 200 7.91 8.64 20.48
CA ARG A 200 6.50 8.43 20.87
C ARG A 200 5.83 7.40 19.97
N TYR A 201 6.01 7.50 18.65
CA TYR A 201 5.42 6.57 17.69
C TYR A 201 5.95 5.14 17.88
N VAL A 202 7.27 4.95 17.94
CA VAL A 202 7.83 3.62 18.11
C VAL A 202 7.50 3.03 19.49
N GLY A 203 7.44 3.85 20.53
CA GLY A 203 6.99 3.42 21.85
C GLY A 203 5.55 2.91 21.88
N ALA A 204 4.64 3.60 21.16
CA ALA A 204 3.26 3.15 20.98
C ALA A 204 3.18 1.86 20.16
N ALA A 205 3.93 1.77 19.06
CA ALA A 205 3.99 0.60 18.18
C ALA A 205 4.47 -0.66 18.93
N THR A 206 5.57 -0.56 19.70
CA THR A 206 6.14 -1.70 20.44
C THR A 206 5.23 -2.16 21.58
N ARG A 207 4.55 -1.26 22.27
CA ARG A 207 3.50 -1.62 23.25
C ARG A 207 2.38 -2.42 22.60
N PHE A 208 1.84 -1.91 21.48
CA PHE A 208 0.78 -2.56 20.74
C PHE A 208 1.17 -3.98 20.29
N ILE A 209 2.37 -4.17 19.72
CA ILE A 209 2.90 -5.49 19.35
C ILE A 209 2.84 -6.45 20.54
N SER A 210 3.40 -6.03 21.68
CA SER A 210 3.47 -6.87 22.89
C SER A 210 2.09 -7.20 23.46
N GLU A 211 1.14 -6.28 23.39
CA GLU A 211 -0.24 -6.47 23.83
C GLU A 211 -0.97 -7.47 22.93
N GLN A 212 -0.88 -7.32 21.60
CA GLN A 212 -1.57 -8.21 20.68
C GLN A 212 -0.94 -9.62 20.66
N ALA A 213 0.36 -9.74 20.79
CA ALA A 213 1.04 -11.03 20.93
C ALA A 213 0.56 -11.79 22.16
N ARG A 214 0.44 -11.10 23.33
CA ARG A 214 -0.13 -11.71 24.56
C ARG A 214 -1.58 -12.10 24.41
N ALA A 215 -2.37 -11.30 23.70
CA ALA A 215 -3.77 -11.59 23.38
C ALA A 215 -3.92 -12.68 22.32
N LYS A 216 -2.84 -13.12 21.68
CA LYS A 216 -2.84 -14.07 20.55
C LYS A 216 -3.76 -13.63 19.42
N ARG A 217 -3.87 -12.32 19.19
CA ARG A 217 -4.70 -11.70 18.17
C ARG A 217 -3.82 -11.27 16.99
N PRO A 218 -4.15 -11.64 15.73
CA PRO A 218 -3.46 -11.10 14.58
C PRO A 218 -3.61 -9.58 14.55
N PHE A 219 -2.57 -8.88 14.11
CA PHE A 219 -2.59 -7.43 14.12
C PHE A 219 -2.06 -6.82 12.82
N PHE A 220 -2.58 -5.64 12.53
CA PHE A 220 -2.10 -4.71 11.51
C PHE A 220 -1.61 -3.44 12.20
N LEU A 221 -0.32 -3.19 12.09
CA LEU A 221 0.34 -1.98 12.57
C LEU A 221 0.81 -1.15 11.39
N MET A 222 0.42 0.12 11.34
CA MET A 222 1.03 1.12 10.46
C MET A 222 1.82 2.11 11.31
N LEU A 223 3.15 1.99 11.30
CA LEU A 223 4.07 2.96 11.87
C LEU A 223 4.43 3.97 10.78
N ALA A 224 3.81 5.15 10.83
CA ALA A 224 3.93 6.19 9.83
C ALA A 224 4.74 7.36 10.39
N HIS A 225 6.05 7.34 10.17
CA HIS A 225 6.93 8.42 10.60
C HIS A 225 6.57 9.76 9.94
N THR A 226 6.81 10.85 10.65
CA THR A 226 6.82 12.20 10.09
C THR A 226 8.21 12.58 9.59
N SER A 227 9.23 11.85 9.98
CA SER A 227 10.63 12.01 9.56
C SER A 227 10.91 11.20 8.28
N PRO A 228 11.92 11.63 7.48
CA PRO A 228 12.80 12.78 7.63
C PRO A 228 12.28 14.07 6.95
N HIS A 229 10.94 14.24 6.80
CA HIS A 229 10.35 15.48 6.30
C HIS A 229 10.76 16.70 7.16
N THR A 230 10.93 17.85 6.54
CA THR A 230 11.23 19.11 7.23
C THR A 230 10.03 19.68 7.99
N PRO A 231 10.24 20.38 9.14
CA PRO A 231 11.51 20.73 9.78
C PRO A 231 12.20 19.52 10.41
N LEU A 232 13.52 19.42 10.23
CA LEU A 232 14.32 18.32 10.78
C LEU A 232 14.45 18.47 12.29
N ALA A 233 14.01 17.46 13.03
CA ALA A 233 13.99 17.47 14.48
C ALA A 233 14.36 16.10 15.07
N PRO A 234 15.62 15.65 14.89
CA PRO A 234 16.06 14.39 15.47
C PRO A 234 16.05 14.46 17.00
N GLY A 235 15.71 13.34 17.64
CA GLY A 235 15.76 13.19 19.06
C GLY A 235 17.16 13.44 19.61
N ALA A 236 17.25 13.83 20.90
CA ALA A 236 18.51 14.20 21.54
C ALA A 236 19.61 13.12 21.44
N ALA A 237 19.20 11.84 21.38
CA ALA A 237 20.13 10.71 21.25
C ALA A 237 20.82 10.64 19.87
N PHE A 238 20.25 11.27 18.83
CA PHE A 238 20.74 11.20 17.44
C PHE A 238 21.34 12.51 16.95
N ARG A 239 20.93 13.63 17.53
CA ARG A 239 21.33 14.99 17.11
C ARG A 239 22.84 15.16 17.02
N GLY A 240 23.34 15.56 15.84
CA GLY A 240 24.74 15.84 15.58
C GLY A 240 25.65 14.60 15.50
N LYS A 241 25.08 13.40 15.29
CA LYS A 241 25.86 12.15 15.25
C LYS A 241 26.10 11.62 13.86
N SER A 242 25.18 11.86 12.93
CA SER A 242 25.29 11.36 11.57
C SER A 242 26.28 12.16 10.74
N ALA A 243 27.09 11.47 9.92
CA ALA A 243 27.88 12.11 8.88
C ALA A 243 27.02 12.70 7.75
N GLY A 244 25.72 12.36 7.69
CA GLY A 244 24.70 12.92 6.80
C GLY A 244 24.08 14.22 7.33
N GLY A 245 24.61 14.82 8.44
CA GLY A 245 24.06 16.03 9.05
C GLY A 245 22.68 15.79 9.69
N ALA A 246 21.90 16.86 9.92
CA ALA A 246 20.61 16.77 10.61
C ALA A 246 19.59 15.86 9.90
N TYR A 247 19.63 15.80 8.57
CA TYR A 247 18.81 14.85 7.82
C TYR A 247 19.22 13.40 8.12
N GLY A 248 20.54 13.13 8.09
CA GLY A 248 21.08 11.83 8.47
C GLY A 248 20.75 11.44 9.90
N ASP A 249 20.78 12.38 10.85
CA ASP A 249 20.36 12.14 12.24
C ASP A 249 18.91 11.63 12.32
N CYS A 250 18.00 12.24 11.53
CA CYS A 250 16.61 11.79 11.44
C CYS A 250 16.49 10.37 10.82
N VAL A 251 17.26 10.07 9.78
CA VAL A 251 17.24 8.75 9.13
C VAL A 251 17.82 7.68 10.05
N GLU A 252 18.90 7.99 10.79
CA GLU A 252 19.48 7.06 11.76
C GLU A 252 18.53 6.82 12.96
N GLU A 253 17.72 7.81 13.34
CA GLU A 253 16.65 7.62 14.34
C GLU A 253 15.51 6.74 13.81
N ILE A 254 15.16 6.84 12.51
CA ILE A 254 14.21 5.92 11.86
C ILE A 254 14.78 4.49 11.87
N ASP A 255 16.06 4.33 11.55
CA ASP A 255 16.71 3.01 11.57
C ASP A 255 16.66 2.36 12.96
N ASP A 256 16.94 3.13 14.03
CA ASP A 256 16.76 2.68 15.42
C ASP A 256 15.31 2.24 15.69
N SER A 257 14.35 3.03 15.23
CA SER A 257 12.93 2.68 15.39
C SER A 257 12.56 1.35 14.73
N VAL A 258 13.11 1.07 13.54
CA VAL A 258 12.97 -0.22 12.87
C VAL A 258 13.58 -1.33 13.70
N GLY A 259 14.80 -1.14 14.21
CA GLY A 259 15.46 -2.10 15.12
C GLY A 259 14.61 -2.44 16.34
N ARG A 260 13.99 -1.44 16.95
CA ARG A 260 13.10 -1.64 18.13
C ARG A 260 11.81 -2.36 17.80
N VAL A 261 11.22 -2.12 16.62
CA VAL A 261 10.05 -2.87 16.15
C VAL A 261 10.42 -4.35 15.94
N LEU A 262 11.54 -4.63 15.25
CA LEU A 262 11.99 -6.00 15.03
C LEU A 262 12.31 -6.73 16.33
N GLU A 263 12.92 -6.04 17.30
CA GLU A 263 13.18 -6.60 18.63
C GLU A 263 11.88 -6.88 19.40
N ALA A 264 10.89 -5.98 19.32
CA ALA A 264 9.59 -6.20 19.94
C ALA A 264 8.84 -7.40 19.33
N LEU A 265 8.92 -7.61 18.03
CA LEU A 265 8.37 -8.80 17.35
C LEU A 265 9.05 -10.07 17.85
N LYS A 266 10.39 -10.07 17.88
CA LYS A 266 11.21 -11.20 18.31
C LYS A 266 10.99 -11.56 19.78
N THR A 267 11.04 -10.59 20.68
CA THR A 267 10.83 -10.82 22.13
C THR A 267 9.41 -11.22 22.46
N SER A 268 8.46 -10.86 21.60
CA SER A 268 7.06 -11.32 21.68
C SER A 268 6.82 -12.69 21.04
N GLY A 269 7.82 -13.27 20.37
CA GLY A 269 7.76 -14.59 19.71
C GLY A 269 6.82 -14.64 18.51
N VAL A 270 6.67 -13.51 17.80
CA VAL A 270 5.75 -13.40 16.65
C VAL A 270 6.45 -12.98 15.36
N ASP A 271 7.78 -12.82 15.38
CA ASP A 271 8.60 -12.37 14.24
C ASP A 271 8.49 -13.30 13.04
N ASP A 272 8.56 -14.61 13.24
CA ASP A 272 8.45 -15.60 12.16
C ASP A 272 7.10 -15.53 11.42
N ASN A 273 6.02 -15.14 12.12
CA ASN A 273 4.68 -14.99 11.54
C ASN A 273 4.28 -13.53 11.33
N THR A 274 5.26 -12.68 11.06
CA THR A 274 5.01 -11.24 10.79
C THR A 274 5.65 -10.82 9.48
N LEU A 275 4.85 -10.26 8.57
CA LEU A 275 5.36 -9.56 7.40
C LEU A 275 5.57 -8.08 7.78
N VAL A 276 6.79 -7.60 7.60
CA VAL A 276 7.16 -6.18 7.74
C VAL A 276 7.42 -5.62 6.35
N PHE A 277 6.71 -4.55 6.01
CA PHE A 277 6.93 -3.75 4.81
C PHE A 277 7.47 -2.38 5.21
N PHE A 278 8.64 -2.02 4.70
CA PHE A 278 9.26 -0.70 4.87
C PHE A 278 9.30 0.04 3.52
N ALA A 279 8.90 1.31 3.50
CA ALA A 279 9.03 2.18 2.33
C ALA A 279 8.98 3.67 2.70
N SER A 280 9.20 4.55 1.68
CA SER A 280 8.84 5.98 1.73
C SER A 280 7.52 6.23 1.00
N ASP A 281 6.82 7.29 1.39
CA ASP A 281 5.58 7.71 0.72
C ASP A 281 5.83 8.44 -0.60
N ASN A 282 6.95 9.12 -0.77
CA ASN A 282 7.42 9.74 -2.02
C ASN A 282 8.94 9.97 -1.93
N GLY A 283 9.53 10.44 -3.03
CA GLY A 283 10.94 10.82 -3.05
C GLY A 283 11.25 12.02 -2.16
N PRO A 284 12.54 12.32 -1.91
CA PRO A 284 12.97 13.35 -0.98
C PRO A 284 12.72 14.75 -1.55
N PHE A 285 12.56 15.73 -0.66
CA PHE A 285 12.50 17.14 -1.04
C PHE A 285 13.92 17.67 -1.29
N VAL A 286 14.43 17.45 -2.49
CA VAL A 286 15.73 17.97 -2.92
C VAL A 286 15.68 19.50 -3.03
N GLY A 287 16.78 20.21 -2.72
CA GLY A 287 16.87 21.68 -2.86
C GLY A 287 16.44 22.49 -1.63
N LYS A 288 16.17 21.87 -0.49
CA LYS A 288 15.92 22.54 0.80
C LYS A 288 17.25 22.84 1.54
N ASP A 289 18.13 23.65 0.96
CA ASP A 289 19.32 24.18 1.62
C ASP A 289 20.13 23.13 2.44
N GLY A 290 20.31 21.92 1.88
CA GLY A 290 20.99 20.82 2.53
C GLY A 290 20.14 20.06 3.58
N GLN A 291 18.87 20.38 3.73
CA GLN A 291 17.92 19.69 4.63
C GLN A 291 17.11 18.60 3.95
N GLY A 292 17.36 18.33 2.68
CA GLY A 292 16.68 17.28 1.92
C GLY A 292 17.52 16.01 1.82
N GLY A 293 16.86 14.92 1.43
CA GLY A 293 17.50 13.63 1.20
C GLY A 293 18.13 13.49 -0.19
N SER A 294 18.66 12.31 -0.45
CA SER A 294 19.33 11.94 -1.68
C SER A 294 18.46 11.01 -2.54
N THR A 295 18.31 11.36 -3.81
CA THR A 295 17.73 10.45 -4.81
C THR A 295 18.74 9.45 -5.37
N GLY A 296 20.00 9.48 -4.88
CA GLY A 296 21.09 8.76 -5.50
C GLY A 296 21.35 9.27 -6.93
N ARG A 297 21.25 8.38 -7.91
CA ARG A 297 21.41 8.71 -9.33
C ARG A 297 20.11 9.11 -10.04
N LEU A 298 18.97 9.11 -9.34
CA LEU A 298 17.68 9.37 -9.96
C LEU A 298 17.42 10.86 -10.13
N ARG A 299 16.74 11.23 -11.22
CA ARG A 299 16.47 12.63 -11.59
C ARG A 299 15.37 13.24 -10.70
N ALA A 300 15.56 14.51 -10.32
CA ALA A 300 14.63 15.33 -9.53
C ALA A 300 14.34 14.76 -8.13
N GLY A 301 13.16 15.06 -7.57
CA GLY A 301 12.71 14.64 -6.24
C GLY A 301 11.22 14.89 -6.06
N LYS A 302 10.76 15.05 -4.81
CA LYS A 302 9.37 15.35 -4.45
C LYS A 302 8.76 16.41 -5.37
N PHE A 303 7.48 16.32 -5.65
CA PHE A 303 6.72 17.15 -6.59
C PHE A 303 7.04 16.91 -8.06
N SER A 304 7.70 15.80 -8.39
CA SER A 304 8.05 15.47 -9.76
C SER A 304 7.72 14.01 -10.09
N THR A 305 7.28 13.76 -11.32
CA THR A 305 7.06 12.41 -11.85
C THR A 305 8.31 11.82 -12.54
N TYR A 306 9.47 12.47 -12.42
CA TYR A 306 10.77 11.84 -12.69
C TYR A 306 11.08 10.80 -11.60
N GLU A 307 11.99 9.87 -11.90
CA GLU A 307 12.30 8.73 -11.03
C GLU A 307 12.59 9.15 -9.58
N GLY A 308 13.36 10.22 -9.36
CA GLY A 308 13.70 10.69 -8.02
C GLY A 308 12.52 11.15 -7.17
N GLY A 309 11.40 11.52 -7.80
CA GLY A 309 10.18 11.93 -7.07
C GLY A 309 9.25 10.79 -6.70
N ILE A 310 9.30 9.69 -7.46
CA ILE A 310 8.32 8.59 -7.36
C ILE A 310 8.93 7.22 -7.09
N ARG A 311 10.22 6.98 -7.39
CA ARG A 311 10.89 5.73 -7.07
C ARG A 311 11.46 5.80 -5.67
N VAL A 312 11.05 4.87 -4.81
CA VAL A 312 11.31 4.91 -3.36
C VAL A 312 11.99 3.63 -2.89
N PRO A 313 12.75 3.66 -1.79
CA PRO A 313 13.24 2.43 -1.17
C PRO A 313 12.07 1.61 -0.67
N ALA A 314 12.11 0.29 -0.87
CA ALA A 314 11.09 -0.64 -0.40
C ALA A 314 11.68 -2.00 -0.06
N ILE A 315 11.33 -2.53 1.12
CA ILE A 315 11.82 -3.80 1.63
C ILE A 315 10.65 -4.56 2.24
N PHE A 316 10.51 -5.84 1.84
CA PHE A 316 9.60 -6.79 2.50
C PHE A 316 10.42 -7.81 3.29
N TRP A 317 10.12 -7.96 4.55
CA TRP A 317 10.74 -8.95 5.43
C TRP A 317 9.67 -9.87 6.01
N PHE A 318 9.79 -11.16 5.74
CA PHE A 318 8.87 -12.17 6.23
C PHE A 318 9.64 -13.49 6.39
N PRO A 319 10.24 -13.75 7.55
CA PRO A 319 11.20 -14.86 7.75
C PRO A 319 10.68 -16.23 7.34
N SER A 320 9.44 -16.56 7.70
CA SER A 320 8.85 -17.87 7.38
C SER A 320 8.30 -17.96 5.96
N GLY A 321 8.17 -16.84 5.23
CA GLY A 321 7.45 -16.81 3.95
C GLY A 321 8.27 -16.37 2.75
N ALA A 322 9.10 -15.34 2.88
CA ALA A 322 9.79 -14.73 1.75
C ALA A 322 11.30 -15.00 1.79
N LYS A 323 11.84 -15.57 0.71
CA LYS A 323 13.30 -15.76 0.58
C LYS A 323 13.98 -14.45 0.25
N ALA A 324 15.10 -14.19 0.94
CA ALA A 324 15.93 -13.01 0.72
C ALA A 324 16.40 -12.91 -0.73
N ARG A 325 16.22 -11.72 -1.33
CA ARG A 325 16.68 -11.41 -2.68
C ARG A 325 16.57 -9.92 -3.02
N VAL A 326 17.20 -9.57 -4.13
CA VAL A 326 16.93 -8.29 -4.81
C VAL A 326 15.86 -8.52 -5.87
N GLU A 327 14.86 -7.65 -5.91
CA GLU A 327 13.73 -7.71 -6.84
C GLU A 327 13.72 -6.45 -7.71
N SER A 328 13.74 -6.62 -9.03
CA SER A 328 13.75 -5.51 -10.00
C SER A 328 12.45 -5.33 -10.77
N ARG A 329 11.47 -6.21 -10.55
CA ARG A 329 10.17 -6.05 -11.18
C ARG A 329 9.43 -4.84 -10.61
N PRO A 330 8.86 -3.96 -11.46
CA PRO A 330 8.17 -2.77 -11.00
C PRO A 330 6.96 -3.09 -10.12
N ALA A 331 6.94 -2.48 -8.94
CA ALA A 331 5.83 -2.53 -8.00
C ALA A 331 5.51 -1.12 -7.49
N ILE A 332 4.35 -0.92 -6.90
CA ILE A 332 3.86 0.39 -6.47
C ILE A 332 3.16 0.29 -5.11
N LEU A 333 3.11 1.35 -4.33
CA LEU A 333 2.45 1.37 -3.02
C LEU A 333 0.99 0.89 -3.06
N LEU A 334 0.29 1.07 -4.18
CA LEU A 334 -1.08 0.58 -4.35
C LEU A 334 -1.18 -0.95 -4.21
N ASP A 335 -0.10 -1.67 -4.45
CA ASP A 335 -0.04 -3.14 -4.38
C ASP A 335 -0.13 -3.66 -2.94
N ILE A 336 0.16 -2.81 -1.97
CA ILE A 336 0.10 -3.18 -0.54
C ILE A 336 -1.32 -3.57 -0.14
N PHE A 337 -2.33 -2.86 -0.64
CA PHE A 337 -3.73 -3.16 -0.34
C PHE A 337 -4.13 -4.59 -0.75
N PRO A 338 -4.07 -4.98 -2.04
CA PRO A 338 -4.47 -6.33 -2.43
C PRO A 338 -3.53 -7.42 -1.87
N THR A 339 -2.24 -7.12 -1.69
CA THR A 339 -1.29 -8.08 -1.09
C THR A 339 -1.64 -8.40 0.36
N PHE A 340 -1.91 -7.38 1.18
CA PHE A 340 -2.25 -7.58 2.59
C PHE A 340 -3.65 -8.19 2.76
N VAL A 341 -4.60 -7.83 1.89
CA VAL A 341 -5.93 -8.45 1.84
C VAL A 341 -5.81 -9.95 1.53
N SER A 342 -5.00 -10.32 0.54
CA SER A 342 -4.73 -11.71 0.16
C SER A 342 -4.08 -12.50 1.31
N LEU A 343 -3.02 -11.97 1.92
CA LEU A 343 -2.31 -12.60 3.04
C LEU A 343 -3.20 -12.79 4.27
N ALA A 344 -4.14 -11.88 4.50
CA ALA A 344 -5.13 -12.00 5.57
C ALA A 344 -6.27 -12.96 5.24
N GLY A 345 -6.32 -13.50 4.02
CA GLY A 345 -7.43 -14.32 3.55
C GLY A 345 -8.76 -13.56 3.45
N ALA A 346 -8.70 -12.24 3.27
CA ALA A 346 -9.87 -11.40 3.03
C ALA A 346 -10.20 -11.36 1.52
N ALA A 347 -11.42 -10.89 1.19
CA ALA A 347 -11.83 -10.67 -0.19
C ALA A 347 -11.65 -9.20 -0.57
N LEU A 348 -11.22 -8.97 -1.81
CA LEU A 348 -11.19 -7.61 -2.37
C LEU A 348 -12.62 -7.13 -2.64
N PRO A 349 -12.89 -5.81 -2.53
CA PRO A 349 -14.15 -5.21 -2.97
C PRO A 349 -14.40 -5.51 -4.47
N VAL A 350 -15.63 -5.86 -4.81
CA VAL A 350 -16.04 -6.18 -6.20
C VAL A 350 -16.81 -5.04 -6.87
N ASP A 351 -17.18 -4.02 -6.10
CA ASP A 351 -17.98 -2.87 -6.53
C ASP A 351 -17.14 -1.71 -7.12
N ARG A 352 -15.82 -1.88 -7.13
CA ARG A 352 -14.86 -0.85 -7.55
C ARG A 352 -13.61 -1.44 -8.18
N ALA A 353 -12.95 -0.66 -9.04
CA ALA A 353 -11.65 -1.04 -9.58
C ALA A 353 -10.57 -0.96 -8.50
N ILE A 354 -9.77 -2.00 -8.33
CA ILE A 354 -8.53 -2.02 -7.57
C ILE A 354 -7.38 -1.99 -8.58
N ASP A 355 -6.56 -0.96 -8.53
CA ASP A 355 -5.45 -0.75 -9.47
C ASP A 355 -4.18 -1.50 -9.04
N GLY A 356 -4.00 -1.67 -7.74
CA GLY A 356 -2.92 -2.46 -7.16
C GLY A 356 -3.00 -3.94 -7.55
N LYS A 357 -1.86 -4.62 -7.53
CA LYS A 357 -1.74 -6.06 -7.79
C LYS A 357 -1.26 -6.78 -6.55
N ASP A 358 -1.79 -7.99 -6.34
CA ASP A 358 -1.30 -8.87 -5.28
C ASP A 358 0.13 -9.32 -5.57
N LEU A 359 1.05 -8.93 -4.69
CA LEU A 359 2.45 -9.33 -4.73
C LEU A 359 2.73 -10.63 -3.98
N SER A 360 1.76 -11.25 -3.30
CA SER A 360 2.00 -12.45 -2.50
C SER A 360 2.56 -13.62 -3.31
N PRO A 361 2.14 -13.90 -4.58
CA PRO A 361 2.78 -14.93 -5.39
C PRO A 361 4.24 -14.60 -5.73
N LEU A 362 4.53 -13.30 -5.95
CA LEU A 362 5.89 -12.85 -6.18
C LEU A 362 6.75 -13.00 -4.92
N LEU A 363 6.26 -12.56 -3.78
CA LEU A 363 7.00 -12.55 -2.52
C LEU A 363 7.26 -13.97 -2.00
N LEU A 364 6.24 -14.83 -1.99
CA LEU A 364 6.28 -16.15 -1.34
C LEU A 364 6.75 -17.25 -2.29
N GLU A 365 6.35 -17.18 -3.56
CA GLU A 365 6.56 -18.26 -4.54
C GLU A 365 7.53 -17.88 -5.66
N GLN A 366 8.02 -16.64 -5.67
CA GLN A 366 8.86 -16.05 -6.73
C GLN A 366 8.20 -16.11 -8.12
N LYS A 367 6.87 -16.25 -8.17
CA LYS A 367 6.13 -16.24 -9.43
C LYS A 367 6.07 -14.83 -9.99
N PRO A 368 6.38 -14.62 -11.27
CA PRO A 368 6.19 -13.33 -11.90
C PRO A 368 4.70 -12.98 -11.94
N GLY A 369 4.38 -11.73 -11.64
CA GLY A 369 3.07 -11.17 -11.94
C GLY A 369 2.95 -10.83 -13.43
N ASP A 370 1.73 -10.50 -13.88
CA ASP A 370 1.47 -10.03 -15.23
C ASP A 370 2.19 -8.70 -15.48
N ALA A 371 2.63 -8.52 -16.73
CA ALA A 371 3.13 -7.24 -17.19
C ALA A 371 2.03 -6.17 -17.04
N ARG A 372 2.40 -5.01 -16.58
CA ARG A 372 1.47 -3.90 -16.37
C ARG A 372 2.12 -2.56 -16.65
N THR A 373 1.28 -1.55 -16.86
CA THR A 373 1.69 -0.17 -16.96
C THR A 373 1.37 0.54 -15.64
N LEU A 374 2.36 1.24 -15.07
CA LEU A 374 2.21 2.11 -13.92
C LEU A 374 1.96 3.54 -14.41
N TYR A 375 1.09 4.27 -13.71
CA TYR A 375 0.69 5.62 -14.06
C TYR A 375 1.06 6.60 -12.94
N PHE A 376 1.58 7.78 -13.30
CA PHE A 376 2.09 8.74 -12.33
C PHE A 376 1.43 10.10 -12.52
N TYR A 377 0.69 10.49 -11.50
CA TYR A 377 0.02 11.78 -11.41
C TYR A 377 0.86 12.78 -10.63
N PHE A 378 0.83 14.01 -11.07
CA PHE A 378 1.20 15.14 -10.23
C PHE A 378 0.03 16.12 -10.25
N GLN A 379 -0.57 16.35 -9.07
CA GLN A 379 -1.87 16.98 -8.96
C GLN A 379 -2.91 16.26 -9.84
N ASP A 380 -3.73 16.97 -10.58
CA ASP A 380 -4.79 16.38 -11.42
C ASP A 380 -4.30 15.93 -12.81
N GLU A 381 -2.99 16.06 -13.10
CA GLU A 381 -2.42 15.74 -14.42
C GLU A 381 -1.75 14.35 -14.40
N LEU A 382 -2.13 13.48 -15.32
CA LEU A 382 -1.39 12.26 -15.62
C LEU A 382 -0.14 12.62 -16.44
N GLN A 383 1.01 12.70 -15.78
CA GLN A 383 2.24 13.20 -16.39
C GLN A 383 3.16 12.11 -16.90
N ALA A 384 3.08 10.88 -16.38
CA ALA A 384 3.97 9.83 -16.86
C ALA A 384 3.33 8.45 -16.73
N CYS A 385 3.88 7.51 -17.50
CA CYS A 385 3.63 6.08 -17.33
C CYS A 385 4.91 5.26 -17.53
N ARG A 386 5.00 4.11 -16.85
CA ARG A 386 6.05 3.11 -17.04
C ARG A 386 5.45 1.79 -17.48
N SER A 387 5.92 1.23 -18.60
CA SER A 387 5.53 -0.06 -19.13
C SER A 387 6.78 -0.88 -19.47
N GLY A 388 7.07 -1.89 -18.65
CA GLY A 388 8.36 -2.58 -18.71
C GLY A 388 9.53 -1.63 -18.41
N ASP A 389 10.52 -1.58 -19.30
CA ASP A 389 11.69 -0.71 -19.17
C ASP A 389 11.44 0.70 -19.69
N TRP A 390 10.36 0.91 -20.44
CA TRP A 390 10.06 2.21 -21.02
C TRP A 390 9.25 3.10 -20.08
N LYS A 391 9.68 4.33 -19.93
CA LYS A 391 8.95 5.40 -19.27
C LYS A 391 8.71 6.56 -20.21
N LEU A 392 7.42 6.89 -20.39
CA LEU A 392 6.99 8.08 -21.11
C LEU A 392 6.60 9.15 -20.10
N LYS A 393 7.14 10.34 -20.26
CA LYS A 393 6.75 11.55 -19.53
C LYS A 393 6.17 12.56 -20.52
N VAL A 394 4.96 13.07 -20.20
CA VAL A 394 4.24 14.05 -21.01
C VAL A 394 4.11 15.32 -20.19
N GLY A 395 4.86 16.34 -20.56
CA GLY A 395 4.75 17.68 -20.00
C GLY A 395 3.97 18.60 -20.93
N LYS A 396 3.74 19.84 -20.47
CA LYS A 396 3.07 20.88 -21.28
C LYS A 396 3.88 21.27 -22.52
N GLU A 397 5.21 21.28 -22.39
CA GLU A 397 6.13 21.76 -23.43
C GLU A 397 6.81 20.62 -24.18
N ALA A 398 7.01 19.48 -23.54
CA ALA A 398 7.80 18.38 -24.10
C ALA A 398 7.24 17.02 -23.74
N THR A 399 7.53 16.05 -24.62
CA THR A 399 7.36 14.62 -24.38
C THR A 399 8.73 13.99 -24.36
N GLU A 400 9.04 13.26 -23.29
CA GLU A 400 10.31 12.59 -23.09
C GLU A 400 10.07 11.07 -22.95
N LEU A 401 10.95 10.26 -23.54
CA LEU A 401 10.92 8.80 -23.44
C LEU A 401 12.26 8.28 -22.94
N PHE A 402 12.23 7.42 -21.92
CA PHE A 402 13.45 6.86 -21.32
C PHE A 402 13.42 5.33 -21.32
N ASP A 403 14.57 4.70 -21.53
CA ASP A 403 14.84 3.29 -21.28
C ASP A 403 15.47 3.15 -19.88
N LEU A 404 14.65 2.89 -18.86
CA LEU A 404 15.09 2.86 -17.47
C LEU A 404 16.05 1.69 -17.15
N SER A 405 16.12 0.67 -18.00
CA SER A 405 17.09 -0.41 -17.84
C SER A 405 18.53 0.05 -18.10
N LYS A 406 18.70 1.06 -18.93
CA LYS A 406 20.00 1.64 -19.32
C LYS A 406 20.23 3.03 -18.71
N ASP A 407 19.16 3.80 -18.58
CA ASP A 407 19.20 5.20 -18.14
C ASP A 407 18.17 5.46 -17.01
N PRO A 408 18.39 4.91 -15.81
CA PRO A 408 17.52 5.21 -14.66
C PRO A 408 17.63 6.66 -14.18
N ALA A 409 18.62 7.43 -14.67
CA ALA A 409 18.80 8.85 -14.38
C ALA A 409 17.96 9.76 -15.29
N GLU A 410 17.27 9.20 -16.29
CA GLU A 410 16.45 9.96 -17.26
C GLU A 410 17.21 11.11 -17.92
N ALA A 411 18.48 10.86 -18.26
CA ALA A 411 19.40 11.85 -18.83
C ALA A 411 19.25 11.98 -20.35
N HIS A 412 18.77 10.93 -21.04
CA HIS A 412 18.76 10.86 -22.49
C HIS A 412 17.33 10.62 -23.01
N ASP A 413 16.76 11.65 -23.61
CA ASP A 413 15.44 11.53 -24.27
C ASP A 413 15.54 10.73 -25.58
N LEU A 414 14.80 9.64 -25.64
CA LEU A 414 14.70 8.73 -26.79
C LEU A 414 13.41 8.91 -27.59
N SER A 415 12.60 9.92 -27.32
CA SER A 415 11.26 10.11 -27.88
C SER A 415 11.26 10.20 -29.41
N GLN A 416 12.21 10.93 -29.99
CA GLN A 416 12.33 11.13 -31.43
C GLN A 416 12.79 9.85 -32.15
N ALA A 417 13.61 9.04 -31.49
CA ALA A 417 14.13 7.80 -32.07
C ALA A 417 13.13 6.61 -31.96
N ASN A 418 12.08 6.74 -31.12
CA ASN A 418 11.16 5.63 -30.79
C ASN A 418 9.69 6.05 -30.87
N LEU A 419 9.27 6.68 -31.97
CA LEU A 419 7.91 7.21 -32.16
C LEU A 419 6.80 6.16 -31.95
N GLY A 420 7.04 4.91 -32.31
CA GLY A 420 6.09 3.81 -32.11
C GLY A 420 5.86 3.52 -30.61
N VAL A 421 6.91 3.55 -29.78
CA VAL A 421 6.79 3.37 -28.33
C VAL A 421 6.05 4.56 -27.70
N VAL A 422 6.39 5.79 -28.13
CA VAL A 422 5.69 7.00 -27.69
C VAL A 422 4.19 6.92 -27.98
N ALA A 423 3.81 6.53 -29.23
CA ALA A 423 2.42 6.43 -29.62
C ALA A 423 1.65 5.37 -28.81
N ARG A 424 2.25 4.20 -28.58
CA ARG A 424 1.68 3.13 -27.74
C ARG A 424 1.44 3.61 -26.32
N LEU A 425 2.45 4.14 -25.65
CA LEU A 425 2.37 4.57 -24.25
C LEU A 425 1.38 5.73 -24.07
N ARG A 426 1.33 6.68 -25.01
CA ARG A 426 0.29 7.73 -25.02
C ARG A 426 -1.12 7.16 -25.15
N SER A 427 -1.30 6.13 -25.96
CA SER A 427 -2.59 5.44 -26.08
C SER A 427 -2.99 4.76 -24.78
N GLU A 428 -2.05 4.10 -24.10
CA GLU A 428 -2.27 3.49 -22.77
C GLU A 428 -2.65 4.55 -21.72
N MET A 429 -1.94 5.69 -21.66
CA MET A 429 -2.28 6.81 -20.76
C MET A 429 -3.72 7.32 -21.01
N LYS A 430 -4.08 7.59 -22.26
CA LYS A 430 -5.43 8.05 -22.61
C LYS A 430 -6.52 7.00 -22.29
N ALA A 431 -6.23 5.72 -22.46
CA ALA A 431 -7.15 4.66 -22.08
C ALA A 431 -7.37 4.60 -20.57
N PHE A 432 -6.30 4.79 -19.81
CA PHE A 432 -6.35 4.84 -18.36
C PHE A 432 -7.14 6.06 -17.85
N GLU A 433 -6.89 7.26 -18.37
CA GLU A 433 -7.67 8.46 -18.03
C GLU A 433 -9.17 8.29 -18.25
N ARG A 434 -9.56 7.68 -19.39
CA ARG A 434 -10.98 7.36 -19.63
C ARG A 434 -11.55 6.39 -18.60
N SER A 435 -10.75 5.46 -18.08
CA SER A 435 -11.18 4.49 -17.06
C SER A 435 -11.38 5.12 -15.67
N ILE A 436 -10.79 6.27 -15.44
CA ILE A 436 -10.96 7.04 -14.18
C ILE A 436 -12.24 7.89 -14.23
N SER A 437 -12.58 8.42 -15.42
CA SER A 437 -13.72 9.33 -15.60
C SER A 437 -15.08 8.60 -15.65
N ASN A 438 -15.07 7.26 -15.80
CA ASN A 438 -16.24 6.40 -15.77
C ASN A 438 -16.40 5.71 -14.42
#